data_d1750c16be2c505669bd474535423413
#
_entry.id   d1750c16be2c505669bd474535423413
#
_cell.length_a   1.000
_cell.length_b   1.000
_cell.length_c   1.000
_cell.angle_alpha   90.00
_cell.angle_beta   90.00
_cell.angle_gamma   90.00
#
_symmetry.space_group_name_H-M   'P 1'
#
loop_
_entity.id
_entity.type
_entity.pdbx_description
1 polymer ?
#
loop_
_entity_poly.entity_id
_entity_poly.type
_entity_poly.pdbx_seq_one_letter_code
_entity_poly.pdbx_strand_id
1 'polypeptide(L)'
;MKLNKIHHVAVICSDYEQSKQFYTEVLGLKIVSEHYRKERHSWKADCWLGNTYVVELFSFPNPPARPSYPEAAGLRHLAFEVDNLAAAVSELDSKGVKHEPIRTDEYTGKQFVFFSDPDGLPIE
;
A
#
# COMPACT_ATOMS: atom_id res chain seq x y z
N MET A 1 -15.56 4.31 23.62
CA MET A 1 -15.83 3.69 22.29
C MET A 1 -15.23 2.29 22.28
N LYS A 2 -15.95 1.30 21.78
CA LYS A 2 -15.44 -0.09 21.62
C LYS A 2 -15.16 -0.35 20.14
N LEU A 3 -13.89 -0.52 19.77
CA LEU A 3 -13.47 -0.90 18.42
C LEU A 3 -13.35 -2.41 18.33
N ASN A 4 -13.75 -3.00 17.20
CA ASN A 4 -13.68 -4.46 17.00
C ASN A 4 -12.46 -4.86 16.18
N LYS A 5 -12.12 -4.11 15.12
CA LYS A 5 -10.98 -4.35 14.22
C LYS A 5 -10.66 -3.12 13.38
N ILE A 6 -9.49 -3.09 12.78
CA ILE A 6 -9.24 -2.19 11.65
C ILE A 6 -10.04 -2.71 10.46
N HIS A 7 -10.88 -1.88 9.85
CA HIS A 7 -11.72 -2.28 8.72
C HIS A 7 -10.95 -2.16 7.40
N HIS A 8 -10.40 -0.98 7.13
CA HIS A 8 -9.56 -0.69 5.97
C HIS A 8 -8.75 0.59 6.22
N VAL A 9 -7.78 0.83 5.37
CA VAL A 9 -7.02 2.09 5.28
C VAL A 9 -7.29 2.71 3.91
N ALA A 10 -7.66 3.99 3.86
CA ALA A 10 -7.86 4.71 2.61
C ALA A 10 -6.53 5.30 2.12
N VAL A 11 -6.21 5.07 0.85
CA VAL A 11 -5.01 5.57 0.17
C VAL A 11 -5.44 6.40 -1.03
N ILE A 12 -4.88 7.61 -1.14
CA ILE A 12 -5.07 8.49 -2.30
C ILE A 12 -3.90 8.31 -3.25
N CYS A 13 -4.17 8.06 -4.51
CA CYS A 13 -3.17 7.94 -5.57
C CYS A 13 -3.30 9.08 -6.60
N SER A 14 -2.18 9.45 -7.20
CA SER A 14 -2.12 10.47 -8.25
C SER A 14 -2.47 9.93 -9.62
N ASP A 15 -2.07 8.68 -9.91
CA ASP A 15 -2.41 7.93 -11.12
C ASP A 15 -3.13 6.63 -10.74
N TYR A 16 -4.42 6.57 -11.06
CA TYR A 16 -5.26 5.44 -10.65
C TYR A 16 -4.84 4.11 -11.28
N GLU A 17 -4.58 4.09 -12.59
CA GLU A 17 -4.21 2.85 -13.30
C GLU A 17 -2.85 2.32 -12.84
N GLN A 18 -1.87 3.19 -12.64
CA GLN A 18 -0.57 2.82 -12.12
C GLN A 18 -0.67 2.25 -10.71
N SER A 19 -1.42 2.90 -9.84
CA SER A 19 -1.60 2.42 -8.46
C SER A 19 -2.45 1.16 -8.40
N LYS A 20 -3.50 1.06 -9.21
CA LYS A 20 -4.29 -0.17 -9.36
C LYS A 20 -3.40 -1.35 -9.72
N GLN A 21 -2.54 -1.19 -10.74
CA GLN A 21 -1.60 -2.22 -11.15
C GLN A 21 -0.65 -2.59 -10.00
N PHE A 22 -0.09 -1.62 -9.29
CA PHE A 22 0.79 -1.88 -8.15
C PHE A 22 0.09 -2.68 -7.05
N TYR A 23 -1.09 -2.24 -6.59
CA TYR A 23 -1.80 -2.91 -5.51
C TYR A 23 -2.29 -4.32 -5.89
N THR A 24 -2.61 -4.57 -7.18
CA THR A 24 -3.06 -5.89 -7.63
C THR A 24 -1.93 -6.80 -8.06
N GLU A 25 -0.95 -6.32 -8.84
CA GLU A 25 0.09 -7.17 -9.42
C GLU A 25 1.35 -7.28 -8.54
N VAL A 26 1.70 -6.21 -7.81
CA VAL A 26 2.85 -6.25 -6.91
C VAL A 26 2.42 -6.79 -5.55
N LEU A 27 1.41 -6.20 -4.91
CA LEU A 27 0.94 -6.62 -3.58
C LEU A 27 -0.01 -7.82 -3.61
N GLY A 28 -0.53 -8.20 -4.78
CA GLY A 28 -1.43 -9.34 -4.90
C GLY A 28 -2.83 -9.12 -4.31
N LEU A 29 -3.24 -7.87 -4.08
CA LEU A 29 -4.58 -7.59 -3.59
C LEU A 29 -5.63 -7.80 -4.68
N LYS A 30 -6.82 -8.22 -4.29
CA LYS A 30 -7.94 -8.42 -5.21
C LYS A 30 -8.90 -7.24 -5.13
N ILE A 31 -9.22 -6.62 -6.27
CA ILE A 31 -10.30 -5.63 -6.34
C ILE A 31 -11.65 -6.39 -6.35
N VAL A 32 -12.48 -6.09 -5.36
CA VAL A 32 -13.82 -6.68 -5.20
C VAL A 32 -14.89 -5.71 -5.68
N SER A 33 -14.64 -4.41 -5.58
CA SER A 33 -15.56 -3.36 -5.99
C SER A 33 -14.77 -2.19 -6.58
N GLU A 34 -15.24 -1.64 -7.69
CA GLU A 34 -14.58 -0.52 -8.38
C GLU A 34 -15.62 0.40 -8.99
N HIS A 35 -15.54 1.70 -8.71
CA HIS A 35 -16.48 2.69 -9.17
C HIS A 35 -15.80 4.00 -9.57
N TYR A 36 -16.20 4.55 -10.72
CA TYR A 36 -15.89 5.92 -11.08
C TYR A 36 -16.97 6.87 -10.54
N ARG A 37 -16.56 7.80 -9.70
CA ARG A 37 -17.44 8.82 -9.09
C ARG A 37 -17.40 10.10 -9.92
N LYS A 38 -18.29 10.22 -10.88
CA LYS A 38 -18.31 11.28 -11.89
C LYS A 38 -18.28 12.71 -11.30
N GLU A 39 -19.06 12.95 -10.26
CA GLU A 39 -19.15 14.28 -9.62
C GLU A 39 -17.86 14.72 -8.93
N ARG A 40 -16.98 13.78 -8.59
CA ARG A 40 -15.68 14.02 -7.94
C ARG A 40 -14.49 13.79 -8.86
N HIS A 41 -14.73 13.38 -10.10
CA HIS A 41 -13.69 12.95 -11.03
C HIS A 41 -12.69 11.97 -10.38
N SER A 42 -13.21 10.98 -9.68
CA SER A 42 -12.47 10.14 -8.75
C SER A 42 -12.85 8.68 -8.89
N TRP A 43 -11.85 7.82 -9.02
CA TRP A 43 -12.01 6.39 -8.86
C TRP A 43 -12.02 6.00 -7.38
N LYS A 44 -12.72 4.92 -7.08
CA LYS A 44 -12.74 4.25 -5.79
C LYS A 44 -12.69 2.75 -6.02
N ALA A 45 -11.73 2.06 -5.39
CA ALA A 45 -11.64 0.61 -5.44
C ALA A 45 -11.46 0.03 -4.04
N ASP A 46 -12.17 -1.06 -3.76
CA ASP A 46 -12.06 -1.84 -2.53
C ASP A 46 -11.12 -3.02 -2.76
N CYS A 47 -9.93 -2.96 -2.17
CA CYS A 47 -8.87 -3.95 -2.32
C CYS A 47 -8.83 -4.89 -1.11
N TRP A 48 -8.85 -6.19 -1.40
CA TRP A 48 -8.92 -7.26 -0.41
C TRP A 48 -7.66 -8.12 -0.40
N LEU A 49 -7.23 -8.49 0.80
CA LEU A 49 -6.20 -9.50 1.04
C LEU A 49 -6.90 -10.79 1.53
N GLY A 50 -6.91 -11.82 0.69
CA GLY A 50 -7.73 -12.99 0.96
C GLY A 50 -9.22 -12.60 1.10
N ASN A 51 -9.79 -12.84 2.28
CA ASN A 51 -11.19 -12.51 2.60
C ASN A 51 -11.34 -11.24 3.45
N THR A 52 -10.28 -10.43 3.54
CA THR A 52 -10.28 -9.21 4.37
C THR A 52 -10.15 -7.97 3.51
N TYR A 53 -11.06 -7.02 3.68
CA TYR A 53 -10.96 -5.69 3.09
C TYR A 53 -9.85 -4.92 3.81
N VAL A 54 -8.81 -4.49 3.09
CA VAL A 54 -7.62 -3.89 3.70
C VAL A 54 -7.31 -2.48 3.20
N VAL A 55 -7.48 -2.21 1.91
CA VAL A 55 -7.18 -0.91 1.31
C VAL A 55 -8.37 -0.42 0.49
N GLU A 56 -8.74 0.85 0.72
CA GLU A 56 -9.65 1.60 -0.12
C GLU A 56 -8.82 2.57 -0.97
N LEU A 57 -8.68 2.28 -2.26
CA LEU A 57 -7.88 3.09 -3.17
C LEU A 57 -8.73 4.18 -3.81
N PHE A 58 -8.29 5.43 -3.69
CA PHE A 58 -8.92 6.59 -4.30
C PHE A 58 -7.98 7.31 -5.25
N SER A 59 -8.52 7.81 -6.36
CA SER A 59 -7.89 8.90 -7.09
C SER A 59 -8.63 10.21 -6.87
N PHE A 60 -7.91 11.32 -6.98
CA PHE A 60 -8.50 12.66 -7.05
C PHE A 60 -7.74 13.50 -8.09
N PRO A 61 -8.37 14.51 -8.70
CA PRO A 61 -7.67 15.41 -9.61
C PRO A 61 -6.53 16.14 -8.90
N ASN A 62 -5.30 15.99 -9.42
CA ASN A 62 -4.11 16.71 -8.96
C ASN A 62 -3.90 16.70 -7.43
N PRO A 63 -3.88 15.54 -6.77
CA PRO A 63 -3.64 15.52 -5.34
C PRO A 63 -2.23 16.04 -5.03
N PRO A 64 -2.03 16.78 -3.93
CA PRO A 64 -0.68 17.13 -3.48
C PRO A 64 0.17 15.88 -3.26
N ALA A 65 1.47 15.99 -3.55
CA ALA A 65 2.41 14.91 -3.26
C ALA A 65 2.47 14.60 -1.77
N ARG A 66 2.68 13.32 -1.44
CA ARG A 66 2.84 12.87 -0.06
C ARG A 66 4.07 13.53 0.59
N PRO A 67 3.96 14.17 1.77
CA PRO A 67 5.11 14.64 2.52
C PRO A 67 5.74 13.47 3.29
N SER A 68 6.75 12.81 2.69
CA SER A 68 7.43 11.68 3.34
C SER A 68 8.66 12.10 4.15
N TYR A 69 9.36 13.16 3.74
CA TYR A 69 10.57 13.66 4.40
C TYR A 69 10.59 15.20 4.42
N PRO A 70 10.81 15.84 5.61
CA PRO A 70 10.81 15.15 6.92
C PRO A 70 9.49 14.49 7.22
N GLU A 71 9.47 13.52 8.14
CA GLU A 71 8.28 12.79 8.51
C GLU A 71 7.19 13.74 9.02
N ALA A 72 6.03 13.72 8.40
CA ALA A 72 4.87 14.48 8.82
C ALA A 72 3.95 13.64 9.72
N ALA A 73 3.19 14.34 10.55
CA ALA A 73 2.15 13.67 11.35
C ALA A 73 1.13 12.97 10.45
N GLY A 74 0.70 11.77 10.84
CA GLY A 74 -0.26 10.94 10.10
C GLY A 74 0.24 9.53 9.85
N LEU A 75 -0.34 8.87 8.86
CA LEU A 75 0.05 7.50 8.49
C LEU A 75 1.48 7.48 7.94
N ARG A 76 2.38 6.76 8.63
CA ARG A 76 3.78 6.65 8.24
C ARG A 76 3.98 5.63 7.12
N HIS A 77 3.44 4.42 7.30
CA HIS A 77 3.54 3.31 6.35
C HIS A 77 2.42 2.28 6.55
N LEU A 78 2.29 1.38 5.59
CA LEU A 78 1.51 0.15 5.73
C LEU A 78 2.48 -1.02 5.87
N ALA A 79 2.20 -1.93 6.80
CA ALA A 79 2.99 -3.14 6.99
C ALA A 79 2.16 -4.39 6.69
N PHE A 80 2.74 -5.32 5.95
CA PHE A 80 2.18 -6.63 5.65
C PHE A 80 3.11 -7.73 6.17
N GLU A 81 2.54 -8.77 6.73
CA GLU A 81 3.29 -9.95 7.14
C GLU A 81 3.42 -10.93 5.97
N VAL A 82 4.61 -11.52 5.82
CA VAL A 82 4.89 -12.58 4.85
C VAL A 82 5.55 -13.78 5.56
N ASP A 83 5.29 -14.98 5.07
CA ASP A 83 5.88 -16.19 5.64
C ASP A 83 7.38 -16.30 5.35
N ASN A 84 7.82 -15.76 4.21
CA ASN A 84 9.21 -15.83 3.76
C ASN A 84 9.64 -14.51 3.13
N LEU A 85 10.40 -13.71 3.88
CA LEU A 85 10.84 -12.39 3.45
C LEU A 85 11.81 -12.46 2.24
N ALA A 86 12.70 -13.43 2.20
CA ALA A 86 13.64 -13.58 1.08
C ALA A 86 12.91 -13.91 -0.24
N ALA A 87 11.86 -14.73 -0.18
CA ALA A 87 11.02 -15.00 -1.34
C ALA A 87 10.23 -13.75 -1.78
N ALA A 88 9.69 -12.98 -0.83
CA ALA A 88 9.00 -11.73 -1.12
C ALA A 88 9.93 -10.70 -1.80
N VAL A 89 11.15 -10.54 -1.30
CA VAL A 89 12.17 -9.66 -1.91
C VAL A 89 12.53 -10.12 -3.33
N SER A 90 12.74 -11.43 -3.53
CA SER A 90 13.00 -11.99 -4.87
C SER A 90 11.84 -11.71 -5.85
N GLU A 91 10.61 -11.72 -5.35
CA GLU A 91 9.43 -11.36 -6.15
C GLU A 91 9.40 -9.88 -6.52
N LEU A 92 9.74 -8.98 -5.58
CA LEU A 92 9.89 -7.54 -5.86
C LEU A 92 10.95 -7.30 -6.94
N ASP A 93 12.11 -7.95 -6.82
CA ASP A 93 13.18 -7.89 -7.83
C ASP A 93 12.71 -8.33 -9.21
N SER A 94 12.01 -9.46 -9.28
CA SER A 94 11.50 -10.01 -10.54
C SER A 94 10.48 -9.09 -11.24
N LYS A 95 9.78 -8.27 -10.45
CA LYS A 95 8.83 -7.25 -10.92
C LYS A 95 9.46 -5.88 -11.14
N GLY A 96 10.77 -5.75 -10.91
CA GLY A 96 11.50 -4.49 -11.06
C GLY A 96 11.13 -3.42 -10.02
N VAL A 97 10.60 -3.83 -8.88
CA VAL A 97 10.24 -2.93 -7.78
C VAL A 97 11.47 -2.65 -6.93
N LYS A 98 11.87 -1.38 -6.85
CA LYS A 98 12.98 -0.95 -5.99
C LYS A 98 12.60 -1.09 -4.52
N HIS A 99 13.51 -1.64 -3.73
CA HIS A 99 13.35 -1.80 -2.29
C HIS A 99 14.65 -1.47 -1.56
N GLU A 100 14.54 -1.24 -0.26
CA GLU A 100 15.70 -1.11 0.65
C GLU A 100 16.33 -2.48 0.93
N PRO A 101 17.56 -2.52 1.47
CA PRO A 101 18.13 -3.77 2.00
C PRO A 101 17.27 -4.34 3.14
N ILE A 102 17.24 -5.66 3.27
CA ILE A 102 16.64 -6.32 4.43
C ILE A 102 17.34 -5.84 5.70
N ARG A 103 16.57 -5.45 6.69
CA ARG A 103 17.03 -5.05 8.01
C ARG A 103 16.44 -5.95 9.09
N THR A 104 17.08 -5.94 10.25
CA THR A 104 16.58 -6.63 11.44
C THR A 104 16.19 -5.60 12.49
N ASP A 105 14.96 -5.70 12.98
CA ASP A 105 14.47 -4.88 14.09
C ASP A 105 15.24 -5.23 15.38
N GLU A 106 15.87 -4.24 15.99
CA GLU A 106 16.71 -4.43 17.18
C GLU A 106 15.92 -4.84 18.44
N TYR A 107 14.61 -4.55 18.47
CA TYR A 107 13.77 -4.85 19.62
C TYR A 107 13.12 -6.24 19.54
N THR A 108 12.74 -6.66 18.32
CA THR A 108 12.01 -7.93 18.11
C THR A 108 12.87 -9.02 17.50
N GLY A 109 14.01 -8.69 16.88
CA GLY A 109 14.84 -9.61 16.10
C GLY A 109 14.22 -10.07 14.79
N LYS A 110 13.06 -9.54 14.42
CA LYS A 110 12.40 -9.88 13.15
C LYS A 110 13.00 -9.08 11.99
N GLN A 111 13.03 -9.71 10.83
CA GLN A 111 13.50 -9.06 9.61
C GLN A 111 12.34 -8.32 8.91
N PHE A 112 12.69 -7.23 8.24
CA PHE A 112 11.77 -6.43 7.46
C PHE A 112 12.48 -5.78 6.27
N VAL A 113 11.70 -5.32 5.30
CA VAL A 113 12.15 -4.57 4.13
C VAL A 113 11.14 -3.46 3.82
N PHE A 114 11.65 -2.31 3.36
CA PHE A 114 10.81 -1.21 2.87
C PHE A 114 10.92 -1.07 1.36
N PHE A 115 9.80 -0.80 0.73
CA PHE A 115 9.64 -0.31 -0.63
C PHE A 115 8.53 0.74 -0.64
N SER A 116 8.15 1.26 -1.80
CA SER A 116 7.12 2.30 -1.86
C SER A 116 6.08 1.97 -2.92
N ASP A 117 4.87 2.44 -2.71
CA ASP A 117 3.87 2.52 -3.76
C ASP A 117 4.24 3.61 -4.79
N PRO A 118 3.50 3.75 -5.92
CA PRO A 118 3.80 4.73 -6.95
C PRO A 118 3.83 6.19 -6.49
N ASP A 119 3.13 6.52 -5.42
CA ASP A 119 3.06 7.87 -4.84
C ASP A 119 3.99 8.06 -3.63
N GLY A 120 4.84 7.08 -3.34
CA GLY A 120 5.85 7.15 -2.28
C GLY A 120 5.31 6.82 -0.89
N LEU A 121 4.14 6.19 -0.76
CA LEU A 121 3.71 5.60 0.51
C LEU A 121 4.63 4.43 0.84
N PRO A 122 5.38 4.47 1.96
CA PRO A 122 6.21 3.35 2.34
C PRO A 122 5.36 2.11 2.66
N ILE A 123 5.83 0.97 2.15
CA ILE A 123 5.27 -0.36 2.42
C ILE A 123 6.35 -1.19 3.12
N GLU A 124 5.98 -1.80 4.22
CA GLU A 124 6.84 -2.69 4.98
C GLU A 124 6.43 -4.15 4.79
#